data_67440fc2fe57cb27d4f23469956d4818
#
_entry.id   67440fc2fe57cb27d4f23469956d4818
#
_cell.length_a   1.000
_cell.length_b   1.000
_cell.length_c   1.000
_cell.angle_alpha   90.00
_cell.angle_beta   90.00
_cell.angle_gamma   90.00
#
_symmetry.space_group_name_H-M   'P 1'
#
loop_
_entity.id
_entity.type
_entity.pdbx_description
1 polymer ?
#
loop_
_entity_poly.entity_id
_entity_poly.type
_entity_poly.pdbx_seq_one_letter_code
_entity_poly.pdbx_strand_id
1 'polypeptide(L)'
;MPHNWIVVCGPEIFQKTRELGFTRHGFKSTRRIMAGRIEPGDLLAFYVTGRKQFAAVCRVTSPVIEEGTRIWESSKKPTELYPYRCAIEPILTPAEDQWLDAEPCHDLFAWTRRWPRTSWTLAYQGNLHEIPPADMEIIL
;
A
#
# COMPACT_ATOMS: atom_id res chain seq x y z
N MET A 1 -4.43 18.13 -7.31
CA MET A 1 -5.02 17.51 -6.11
C MET A 1 -4.29 16.21 -5.81
N PRO A 2 -3.90 15.95 -4.56
CA PRO A 2 -3.32 14.66 -4.22
C PRO A 2 -4.29 13.51 -4.43
N HIS A 3 -3.73 12.36 -4.77
CA HIS A 3 -4.48 11.12 -4.90
C HIS A 3 -4.25 10.25 -3.67
N ASN A 4 -5.11 9.27 -3.47
CA ASN A 4 -5.03 8.34 -2.35
C ASN A 4 -4.96 6.91 -2.89
N TRP A 5 -4.10 6.10 -2.29
CA TRP A 5 -3.80 4.77 -2.80
C TRP A 5 -3.85 3.74 -1.68
N ILE A 6 -4.31 2.54 -2.02
CA ILE A 6 -4.11 1.35 -1.20
C ILE A 6 -2.91 0.59 -1.78
N VAL A 7 -1.92 0.33 -0.95
CA VAL A 7 -0.77 -0.51 -1.30
C VAL A 7 -0.97 -1.86 -0.63
N VAL A 8 -1.18 -2.90 -1.44
CA VAL A 8 -1.35 -4.27 -0.94
C VAL A 8 0.02 -4.94 -0.96
N CYS A 9 0.52 -5.33 0.20
CA CYS A 9 1.83 -5.98 0.30
C CYS A 9 1.81 -7.12 1.30
N GLY A 10 2.70 -8.09 1.08
CA GLY A 10 2.89 -9.18 2.02
C GLY A 10 3.66 -8.73 3.26
N PRO A 11 3.67 -9.56 4.32
CA PRO A 11 4.36 -9.21 5.56
C PRO A 11 5.85 -8.93 5.38
N GLU A 12 6.53 -9.67 4.50
CA GLU A 12 7.97 -9.49 4.25
C GLU A 12 8.27 -8.12 3.68
N ILE A 13 7.46 -7.69 2.69
CA ILE A 13 7.65 -6.41 2.01
C ILE A 13 7.32 -5.26 2.94
N PHE A 14 6.22 -5.37 3.68
CA PHE A 14 5.85 -4.35 4.66
C PHE A 14 6.90 -4.21 5.75
N GLN A 15 7.42 -5.35 6.25
CA GLN A 15 8.44 -5.35 7.29
C GLN A 15 9.69 -4.62 6.82
N LYS A 16 10.09 -4.80 5.56
CA LYS A 16 11.25 -4.10 5.02
C LYS A 16 11.03 -2.59 4.98
N THR A 17 9.86 -2.14 4.55
CA THR A 17 9.52 -0.72 4.55
C THR A 17 9.54 -0.17 5.99
N ARG A 18 9.04 -0.94 6.95
CA ARG A 18 9.08 -0.56 8.37
C ARG A 18 10.52 -0.47 8.89
N GLU A 19 11.38 -1.42 8.52
CA GLU A 19 12.80 -1.40 8.90
C GLU A 19 13.53 -0.17 8.34
N LEU A 20 13.12 0.30 7.16
CA LEU A 20 13.66 1.53 6.56
C LEU A 20 13.13 2.79 7.24
N GLY A 21 12.32 2.65 8.29
CA GLY A 21 11.73 3.79 9.01
C GLY A 21 10.65 4.50 8.23
N PHE A 22 9.98 3.81 7.30
CA PHE A 22 8.97 4.40 6.42
C PHE A 22 9.53 5.59 5.64
N THR A 23 10.75 5.44 5.11
CA THR A 23 11.41 6.49 4.34
C THR A 23 11.28 6.29 2.84
N ARG A 24 11.01 5.07 2.38
CA ARG A 24 10.76 4.77 0.97
C ARG A 24 10.04 3.44 0.82
N HIS A 25 9.39 3.27 -0.35
CA HIS A 25 8.69 2.03 -0.69
C HIS A 25 8.88 1.72 -2.17
N GLY A 26 8.87 0.42 -2.50
CA GLY A 26 9.01 -0.08 -3.86
C GLY A 26 7.77 -0.82 -4.33
N PHE A 27 7.43 -0.64 -5.61
CA PHE A 27 6.28 -1.27 -6.25
C PHE A 27 6.74 -2.31 -7.24
N LYS A 28 5.93 -3.36 -7.43
CA LYS A 28 6.25 -4.48 -8.31
C LYS A 28 6.53 -4.06 -9.74
N SER A 29 7.40 -4.80 -10.42
CA SER A 29 7.72 -4.57 -11.83
C SER A 29 6.48 -4.57 -12.73
N THR A 30 5.44 -5.33 -12.36
CA THR A 30 4.18 -5.41 -13.12
C THR A 30 3.29 -4.18 -12.93
N ARG A 31 3.64 -3.25 -12.03
CA ARG A 31 2.83 -2.06 -11.73
C ARG A 31 3.44 -0.76 -12.26
N ARG A 32 4.22 -0.85 -13.32
CA ARG A 32 4.89 0.32 -13.92
C ARG A 32 3.95 1.49 -14.21
N ILE A 33 2.83 1.21 -14.87
CA ILE A 33 1.91 2.27 -15.29
C ILE A 33 1.23 2.92 -14.08
N MET A 34 0.70 2.11 -13.17
CA MET A 34 0.02 2.64 -11.99
C MET A 34 0.99 3.37 -11.06
N ALA A 35 2.18 2.81 -10.84
CA ALA A 35 3.19 3.46 -10.01
C ALA A 35 3.61 4.81 -10.60
N GLY A 36 3.66 4.90 -11.94
CA GLY A 36 3.97 6.15 -12.62
C GLY A 36 2.94 7.26 -12.42
N ARG A 37 1.74 6.93 -11.92
CA ARG A 37 0.69 7.90 -11.62
C ARG A 37 0.78 8.46 -10.21
N ILE A 38 1.63 7.88 -9.38
CA ILE A 38 1.83 8.34 -7.99
C ILE A 38 2.69 9.62 -8.03
N GLU A 39 2.27 10.62 -7.29
CA GLU A 39 2.93 11.93 -7.25
C GLU A 39 3.22 12.37 -5.82
N PRO A 40 4.20 13.27 -5.63
CA PRO A 40 4.43 13.85 -4.30
C PRO A 40 3.16 14.48 -3.74
N GLY A 41 2.90 14.25 -2.47
CA GLY A 41 1.68 14.69 -1.79
C GLY A 41 0.60 13.62 -1.70
N ASP A 42 0.70 12.55 -2.50
CA ASP A 42 -0.25 11.44 -2.44
C ASP A 42 -0.12 10.68 -1.12
N LEU A 43 -1.21 10.06 -0.69
CA LEU A 43 -1.21 9.22 0.51
C LEU A 43 -1.26 7.75 0.12
N LEU A 44 -0.47 6.95 0.83
CA LEU A 44 -0.42 5.50 0.68
C LEU A 44 -0.91 4.85 1.97
N ALA A 45 -1.97 4.05 1.89
CA ALA A 45 -2.42 3.23 3.00
C ALA A 45 -1.96 1.80 2.75
N PHE A 46 -1.18 1.25 3.66
CA PHE A 46 -0.62 -0.10 3.53
C PHE A 46 -1.56 -1.15 4.10
N TYR A 47 -2.00 -2.06 3.24
CA TYR A 47 -2.77 -3.24 3.62
C TYR A 47 -1.85 -4.44 3.61
N VAL A 48 -1.74 -5.15 4.74
CA VAL A 48 -0.86 -6.32 4.86
C VAL A 48 -1.68 -7.59 4.66
N THR A 49 -1.35 -8.34 3.61
CA THR A 49 -1.98 -9.64 3.34
C THR A 49 -1.65 -10.61 4.46
N GLY A 50 -2.53 -11.56 4.69
CA GLY A 50 -2.38 -12.48 5.81
C GLY A 50 -2.93 -11.92 7.11
N ARG A 51 -2.64 -10.67 7.44
CA ARG A 51 -3.22 -9.96 8.58
C ARG A 51 -4.57 -9.36 8.24
N LYS A 52 -4.80 -9.02 6.97
CA LYS A 52 -6.04 -8.38 6.49
C LYS A 52 -6.34 -7.09 7.24
N GLN A 53 -5.29 -6.31 7.47
CA GLN A 53 -5.34 -5.09 8.25
C GLN A 53 -4.59 -3.97 7.57
N PHE A 54 -5.02 -2.72 7.81
CA PHE A 54 -4.28 -1.53 7.43
C PHE A 54 -3.25 -1.24 8.52
N ALA A 55 -1.98 -1.20 8.13
CA ALA A 55 -0.87 -1.14 9.08
C ALA A 55 -0.22 0.24 9.17
N ALA A 56 -0.35 1.07 8.14
CA ALA A 56 0.28 2.39 8.14
C ALA A 56 -0.31 3.27 7.04
N VAL A 57 -0.19 4.58 7.21
CA VAL A 57 -0.44 5.57 6.16
C VAL A 57 0.79 6.45 6.05
N CYS A 58 1.30 6.63 4.84
CA CYS A 58 2.46 7.47 4.56
C CYS A 58 2.13 8.47 3.46
N ARG A 59 2.87 9.59 3.43
CA ARG A 59 2.77 10.57 2.35
C ARG A 59 3.95 10.40 1.41
N VAL A 60 3.67 10.46 0.10
CA VAL A 60 4.71 10.43 -0.92
C VAL A 60 5.42 11.78 -0.95
N THR A 61 6.77 11.77 -0.92
CA THR A 61 7.58 12.99 -0.89
C THR A 61 8.47 13.17 -2.12
N SER A 62 8.51 12.19 -3.02
CA SER A 62 9.29 12.29 -4.27
C SER A 62 8.53 11.64 -5.42
N PRO A 63 8.88 11.96 -6.68
CA PRO A 63 8.39 11.17 -7.81
C PRO A 63 8.85 9.72 -7.72
N VAL A 64 8.14 8.84 -8.41
CA VAL A 64 8.54 7.44 -8.54
C VAL A 64 9.68 7.34 -9.56
N ILE A 65 10.74 6.65 -9.18
CA ILE A 65 11.90 6.38 -10.05
C ILE A 65 12.12 4.89 -10.15
N GLU A 66 12.83 4.47 -11.20
CA GLU A 66 13.18 3.07 -11.39
C GLU A 66 14.60 2.82 -10.89
N GLU A 67 14.75 1.83 -10.00
CA GLU A 67 16.04 1.41 -9.46
C GLU A 67 16.10 -0.11 -9.38
N GLY A 68 17.27 -0.68 -9.61
CA GLY A 68 17.47 -2.14 -9.63
C GLY A 68 18.15 -2.71 -8.38
N THR A 69 18.50 -1.89 -7.39
CA THR A 69 19.15 -2.37 -6.17
C THR A 69 18.18 -3.28 -5.39
N ARG A 70 18.67 -4.43 -4.93
CA ARG A 70 17.85 -5.37 -4.18
C ARG A 70 17.64 -4.85 -2.76
N ILE A 71 16.41 -4.48 -2.44
CA ILE A 71 16.00 -3.98 -1.12
C ILE A 71 14.84 -4.80 -0.59
N TRP A 72 13.70 -4.82 -1.31
CA TRP A 72 12.54 -5.62 -0.93
C TRP A 72 12.66 -7.00 -1.55
N GLU A 73 12.46 -8.04 -0.74
CA GLU A 73 12.59 -9.42 -1.19
C GLU A 73 11.34 -10.22 -0.81
N SER A 74 10.84 -10.99 -1.77
CA SER A 74 9.72 -11.89 -1.56
C SER A 74 10.18 -13.34 -1.73
N SER A 75 9.90 -14.19 -0.74
CA SER A 75 10.21 -15.61 -0.83
C SER A 75 9.43 -16.31 -1.94
N LYS A 76 8.25 -15.79 -2.29
CA LYS A 76 7.42 -16.33 -3.36
C LYS A 76 7.88 -15.92 -4.75
N LYS A 77 8.55 -14.78 -4.86
CA LYS A 77 9.04 -14.23 -6.14
C LYS A 77 10.46 -13.70 -5.95
N PRO A 78 11.46 -14.60 -5.86
CA PRO A 78 12.82 -14.18 -5.54
C PRO A 78 13.46 -13.26 -6.57
N THR A 79 12.97 -13.25 -7.82
CA THR A 79 13.51 -12.39 -8.89
C THR A 79 12.86 -11.00 -8.92
N GLU A 80 11.80 -10.77 -8.14
CA GLU A 80 11.15 -9.46 -8.11
C GLU A 80 11.99 -8.47 -7.31
N LEU A 81 12.30 -7.32 -7.89
CA LEU A 81 13.15 -6.30 -7.27
C LEU A 81 12.36 -5.11 -6.72
N TYR A 82 11.04 -5.03 -7.00
CA TYR A 82 10.23 -3.86 -6.64
C TYR A 82 10.92 -2.57 -7.11
N PRO A 83 11.13 -2.42 -8.43
CA PRO A 83 12.04 -1.40 -8.96
C PRO A 83 11.45 0.01 -9.02
N TYR A 84 10.13 0.17 -8.93
CA TYR A 84 9.48 1.49 -9.00
C TYR A 84 9.35 2.04 -7.59
N ARG A 85 10.18 3.04 -7.25
CA ARG A 85 10.40 3.47 -5.86
C ARG A 85 10.17 4.95 -5.68
N CYS A 86 9.61 5.32 -4.53
CA CYS A 86 9.48 6.72 -4.14
C CYS A 86 9.85 6.89 -2.69
N ALA A 87 10.24 8.12 -2.33
CA ALA A 87 10.44 8.51 -0.94
C ALA A 87 9.07 8.74 -0.31
N ILE A 88 8.95 8.41 0.97
CA ILE A 88 7.73 8.58 1.74
C ILE A 88 8.06 9.14 3.12
N GLU A 89 7.03 9.62 3.83
CA GLU A 89 7.14 9.99 5.24
C GLU A 89 5.95 9.41 5.99
N PRO A 90 6.13 8.98 7.24
CA PRO A 90 5.03 8.40 8.00
C PRO A 90 4.00 9.45 8.42
N ILE A 91 2.73 9.11 8.30
CA ILE A 91 1.61 9.93 8.79
C ILE A 91 0.95 9.21 9.97
N LEU A 92 0.70 7.89 9.83
CA LEU A 92 0.07 7.08 10.86
C LEU A 92 0.76 5.72 10.87
N THR A 93 1.43 5.39 11.97
CA THR A 93 2.16 4.13 12.10
C THR A 93 1.84 3.48 13.46
N PRO A 94 0.61 2.97 13.65
CA PRO A 94 0.22 2.38 14.93
C PRO A 94 1.00 1.11 15.24
N ALA A 95 1.02 0.72 16.52
CA ALA A 95 1.56 -0.56 16.92
C ALA A 95 0.75 -1.70 16.30
N GLU A 96 1.38 -2.88 16.13
CA GLU A 96 0.73 -4.01 15.44
C GLU A 96 -0.62 -4.41 16.05
N ASP A 97 -0.76 -4.33 17.36
CA ASP A 97 -2.00 -4.67 18.06
C ASP A 97 -3.10 -3.62 17.82
N GLN A 98 -2.77 -2.51 17.19
CA GLN A 98 -3.69 -1.41 16.89
C GLN A 98 -3.94 -1.24 15.39
N TRP A 99 -3.47 -2.14 14.55
CA TRP A 99 -3.74 -2.09 13.11
C TRP A 99 -5.24 -2.22 12.87
N LEU A 100 -5.73 -1.48 11.88
CA LEU A 100 -7.16 -1.42 11.57
C LEU A 100 -7.59 -2.63 10.75
N ASP A 101 -8.56 -3.39 11.28
CA ASP A 101 -9.16 -4.51 10.53
C ASP A 101 -9.87 -4.00 9.29
N ALA A 102 -9.57 -4.59 8.13
CA ALA A 102 -10.14 -4.16 6.87
C ALA A 102 -11.56 -4.70 6.64
N GLU A 103 -11.87 -5.87 7.18
CA GLU A 103 -13.18 -6.49 6.95
C GLU A 103 -14.37 -5.62 7.39
N PRO A 104 -14.37 -5.05 8.62
CA PRO A 104 -15.48 -4.19 9.02
C PRO A 104 -15.62 -2.92 8.19
N CYS A 105 -14.55 -2.50 7.51
CA CYS A 105 -14.55 -1.30 6.68
C CYS A 105 -15.16 -1.54 5.30
N HIS A 106 -15.36 -2.80 4.90
CA HIS A 106 -15.78 -3.14 3.54
C HIS A 106 -17.06 -2.42 3.13
N ASP A 107 -18.06 -2.38 3.99
CA ASP A 107 -19.33 -1.74 3.69
C ASP A 107 -19.26 -0.22 3.74
N LEU A 108 -18.20 0.34 4.30
CA LEU A 108 -17.99 1.78 4.42
C LEU A 108 -17.26 2.38 3.23
N PHE A 109 -16.43 1.57 2.55
CA PHE A 109 -15.64 2.05 1.42
C PHE A 109 -16.47 2.11 0.14
N ALA A 110 -16.26 3.15 -0.65
CA ALA A 110 -16.85 3.25 -1.98
C ALA A 110 -16.14 2.33 -2.98
N TRP A 111 -14.80 2.20 -2.90
CA TRP A 111 -14.01 1.46 -3.88
C TRP A 111 -14.22 -0.04 -3.82
N THR A 112 -14.73 -0.56 -2.69
CA THR A 112 -14.96 -2.00 -2.51
C THR A 112 -16.40 -2.43 -2.82
N ARG A 113 -17.29 -1.52 -3.16
CA ARG A 113 -18.74 -1.80 -3.31
C ARG A 113 -19.08 -2.89 -4.31
N ARG A 114 -18.31 -3.04 -5.38
CA ARG A 114 -18.60 -4.06 -6.39
C ARG A 114 -18.26 -5.47 -5.93
N TRP A 115 -17.59 -5.61 -4.78
CA TRP A 115 -17.22 -6.92 -4.24
C TRP A 115 -18.20 -7.32 -3.14
N PRO A 116 -18.84 -8.50 -3.27
CA PRO A 116 -19.77 -8.93 -2.21
C PRO A 116 -19.01 -9.19 -0.90
N ARG A 117 -19.70 -9.03 0.22
CA ARG A 117 -19.08 -9.19 1.53
C ARG A 117 -18.50 -10.60 1.72
N THR A 118 -19.12 -11.62 1.14
CA THR A 118 -18.62 -12.99 1.21
C THR A 118 -17.31 -13.19 0.47
N SER A 119 -16.95 -12.27 -0.42
CA SER A 119 -15.71 -12.32 -1.21
C SER A 119 -14.93 -11.02 -1.06
N TRP A 120 -15.00 -10.40 0.10
CA TRP A 120 -14.44 -9.06 0.32
C TRP A 120 -12.93 -8.97 0.06
N THR A 121 -12.19 -10.05 0.31
CA THR A 121 -10.75 -10.04 0.09
C THR A 121 -10.36 -9.91 -1.38
N LEU A 122 -11.27 -10.17 -2.31
CA LEU A 122 -10.99 -10.01 -3.75
C LEU A 122 -10.71 -8.56 -4.12
N ALA A 123 -11.24 -7.61 -3.36
CA ALA A 123 -10.95 -6.19 -3.59
C ALA A 123 -9.47 -5.87 -3.43
N TYR A 124 -8.75 -6.64 -2.60
CA TYR A 124 -7.34 -6.43 -2.30
C TYR A 124 -6.40 -7.25 -3.17
N GLN A 125 -6.89 -7.77 -4.29
CA GLN A 125 -6.01 -8.40 -5.28
C GLN A 125 -5.29 -7.34 -6.09
N GLY A 126 -4.10 -7.67 -6.57
CA GLY A 126 -3.21 -6.71 -7.19
C GLY A 126 -2.45 -5.96 -6.11
N ASN A 127 -1.56 -5.11 -6.52
CA ASN A 127 -0.60 -4.49 -5.60
C ASN A 127 -0.95 -3.05 -5.23
N LEU A 128 -1.73 -2.38 -6.07
CA LEU A 128 -1.94 -0.94 -5.96
C LEU A 128 -3.32 -0.55 -6.48
N HIS A 129 -4.06 0.21 -5.67
CA HIS A 129 -5.41 0.68 -6.04
C HIS A 129 -5.57 2.14 -5.69
N GLU A 130 -6.07 2.92 -6.62
CA GLU A 130 -6.45 4.31 -6.33
C GLU A 130 -7.82 4.33 -5.67
N ILE A 131 -8.00 5.12 -4.60
CA ILE A 131 -9.26 5.21 -3.85
C ILE A 131 -9.71 6.66 -3.71
N PRO A 132 -11.04 6.89 -3.51
CA PRO A 132 -11.54 8.25 -3.25
C PRO A 132 -11.02 8.81 -1.92
N PRO A 133 -10.91 10.13 -1.80
CA PRO A 133 -10.47 10.75 -0.54
C PRO A 133 -11.32 10.37 0.67
N ALA A 134 -12.63 10.19 0.48
CA ALA A 134 -13.51 9.79 1.59
C ALA A 134 -13.15 8.42 2.15
N ASP A 135 -12.69 7.49 1.30
CA ASP A 135 -12.27 6.15 1.74
C ASP A 135 -10.97 6.24 2.54
N MET A 136 -10.05 7.11 2.15
CA MET A 136 -8.83 7.31 2.92
C MET A 136 -9.13 7.86 4.32
N GLU A 137 -10.12 8.74 4.45
CA GLU A 137 -10.50 9.27 5.76
C GLU A 137 -11.01 8.20 6.70
N ILE A 138 -11.63 7.15 6.18
CA ILE A 138 -12.09 6.01 6.99
C ILE A 138 -10.89 5.29 7.61
N ILE A 139 -9.78 5.20 6.87
CA ILE A 139 -8.56 4.54 7.35
C ILE A 139 -7.84 5.41 8.39
N LEU A 140 -7.88 6.70 8.19
CA LEU A 140 -7.27 7.64 9.13
C LEU A 140 -8.19 7.79 10.37
#